data_8ff3d92be4cf761e2fc4aa3d5a427d9c
#
_entry.id   8ff3d92be4cf761e2fc4aa3d5a427d9c
#
_cell.length_a   1.000
_cell.length_b   1.000
_cell.length_c   1.000
_cell.angle_alpha   90.00
_cell.angle_beta   90.00
_cell.angle_gamma   90.00
#
_symmetry.space_group_name_H-M   'P 1'
#
loop_
_entity.id
_entity.type
_entity.pdbx_description
1 polymer ?
#
loop_
_entity_poly.entity_id
_entity_poly.type
_entity_poly.pdbx_seq_one_letter_code
_entity_poly.pdbx_strand_id
1 'polypeptide(L)'
;MLESAGGLNSLFIMNKHALMICTLRCLPLLAALLLPGCALFEEGASLSNFHTVVLDAGHGGYDNGAKAVRGLPEKMLTLDVARRVKPLLEARGYRVIMTRNTDVFIPLGGRTGISNAHPDAAFVSIHFNCSPRRGADGVETYYYNPRSAPFARNILSEIAYCYGSHSRGVKYARFYVLHHNVRPATLLELGFVSNPAENAKLQDPAVRQRLAERIAAGVAKGHGGRAPLIGG
;
A
#
# COMPACT_ATOMS: atom_id res chain seq x y z
N MET A 1 63.52 23.55 -23.60
CA MET A 1 63.65 25.00 -23.72
C MET A 1 62.84 25.55 -22.58
N LEU A 2 63.51 25.85 -21.53
CA LEU A 2 63.88 27.16 -21.03
C LEU A 2 62.69 27.85 -20.40
N GLU A 3 62.70 27.90 -19.08
CA GLU A 3 63.27 28.88 -18.12
C GLU A 3 62.25 30.00 -17.87
N SER A 4 62.00 30.60 -16.74
CA SER A 4 62.68 30.69 -15.45
C SER A 4 61.85 31.67 -14.63
N ALA A 5 61.75 31.40 -13.36
CA ALA A 5 62.32 32.15 -12.28
C ALA A 5 61.64 33.51 -11.98
N GLY A 6 61.32 33.78 -10.84
CA GLY A 6 61.86 34.17 -9.60
C GLY A 6 60.94 35.24 -9.01
N GLY A 7 60.76 35.48 -7.77
CA GLY A 7 61.57 35.48 -6.62
C GLY A 7 61.14 36.59 -5.68
N LEU A 8 61.33 36.29 -4.42
CA LEU A 8 61.74 37.10 -3.28
C LEU A 8 60.77 38.04 -2.55
N ASN A 9 60.40 37.58 -1.33
CA ASN A 9 60.81 38.11 -0.03
C ASN A 9 60.54 39.58 0.34
N SER A 10 59.85 39.76 1.46
CA SER A 10 60.32 40.45 2.69
C SER A 10 59.12 40.55 3.64
N LEU A 11 59.13 39.94 4.76
CA LEU A 11 59.71 40.14 6.06
C LEU A 11 59.63 41.59 6.57
N PHE A 12 58.81 41.86 7.55
CA PHE A 12 58.98 42.83 8.63
C PHE A 12 57.86 42.60 9.66
N ILE A 13 58.06 41.91 10.77
CA ILE A 13 58.52 42.26 12.13
C ILE A 13 57.62 43.28 12.83
N MET A 14 56.99 42.69 13.84
CA MET A 14 56.58 43.18 15.19
C MET A 14 56.32 44.68 15.45
N ASN A 15 55.19 44.94 16.06
CA ASN A 15 55.24 45.65 17.32
C ASN A 15 54.12 45.26 18.32
N LYS A 16 54.51 45.10 19.54
CA LYS A 16 53.71 44.76 20.71
C LYS A 16 53.17 46.03 21.38
N HIS A 17 52.08 45.84 22.13
CA HIS A 17 51.56 46.67 23.21
C HIS A 17 50.63 47.84 22.87
N ALA A 18 49.40 47.60 23.29
CA ALA A 18 48.61 48.43 24.23
C ALA A 18 47.24 47.72 24.35
N LEU A 19 47.02 47.08 25.32
CA LEU A 19 46.37 47.14 26.63
C LEU A 19 45.24 48.17 26.77
N MET A 20 44.17 47.65 27.25
CA MET A 20 43.15 48.17 28.15
C MET A 20 41.75 48.43 27.67
N ILE A 21 40.89 47.49 28.09
CA ILE A 21 39.60 47.74 28.78
C ILE A 21 38.57 48.59 28.00
N CYS A 22 37.55 47.95 27.47
CA CYS A 22 36.19 48.42 27.65
C CYS A 22 35.21 47.23 27.79
N THR A 23 34.66 47.29 28.92
CA THR A 23 33.68 46.44 29.56
C THR A 23 32.47 46.13 28.73
N LEU A 24 32.08 44.86 28.78
CA LEU A 24 30.75 44.38 29.24
C LEU A 24 29.52 45.11 28.68
N ARG A 25 28.86 44.49 27.76
CA ARG A 25 27.39 44.41 27.60
C ARG A 25 27.02 44.23 26.12
N CYS A 26 26.83 43.01 25.74
CA CYS A 26 25.85 42.62 24.74
C CYS A 26 26.05 41.12 24.40
N LEU A 27 25.68 40.29 25.32
CA LEU A 27 25.13 38.97 25.06
C LEU A 27 23.90 38.88 25.99
N PRO A 28 22.74 38.52 25.58
CA PRO A 28 22.45 37.27 24.90
C PRO A 28 21.35 37.44 23.84
N LEU A 29 21.58 37.11 22.62
CA LEU A 29 20.49 36.88 21.65
C LEU A 29 20.98 36.02 20.48
N LEU A 30 21.61 34.89 20.77
CA LEU A 30 21.90 33.90 19.72
C LEU A 30 21.91 32.48 20.29
N ALA A 31 20.90 32.18 21.10
CA ALA A 31 20.68 30.83 21.64
C ALA A 31 19.25 30.34 21.46
N ALA A 32 18.59 30.73 20.36
CA ALA A 32 17.20 30.32 20.09
C ALA A 32 16.98 29.91 18.63
N LEU A 33 17.94 29.20 18.01
CA LEU A 33 17.76 28.66 16.66
C LEU A 33 18.42 27.30 16.46
N LEU A 34 18.44 26.48 17.50
CA LEU A 34 18.66 25.05 17.43
C LEU A 34 17.43 24.33 18.01
N LEU A 35 16.26 24.69 17.54
CA LEU A 35 15.17 23.71 17.56
C LEU A 35 15.58 22.63 16.55
N PRO A 36 15.79 21.37 16.97
CA PRO A 36 15.78 20.31 16.02
C PRO A 36 14.41 20.44 15.33
N GLY A 37 14.42 20.71 14.03
CA GLY A 37 13.28 20.46 13.19
C GLY A 37 12.94 18.99 13.39
N CYS A 38 12.11 18.68 14.38
CA CYS A 38 11.22 17.57 14.28
C CYS A 38 10.45 17.87 12.97
N ALA A 39 10.97 17.34 11.88
CA ALA A 39 10.13 17.04 10.76
C ALA A 39 8.97 16.30 11.42
N LEU A 40 7.86 17.00 11.58
CA LEU A 40 6.56 16.39 11.66
C LEU A 40 6.50 15.58 10.37
N PHE A 41 7.00 14.33 10.41
CA PHE A 41 6.39 13.30 9.64
C PHE A 41 4.94 13.43 10.06
N GLU A 42 4.14 14.11 9.23
CA GLU A 42 2.72 13.89 9.23
C GLU A 42 2.60 12.38 9.15
N GLU A 43 2.30 11.75 10.28
CA GLU A 43 1.76 10.40 10.31
C GLU A 43 0.68 10.42 9.25
N GLY A 44 0.97 9.75 8.13
CA GLY A 44 0.20 9.88 6.89
C GLY A 44 -1.26 9.81 7.25
N ALA A 45 -2.01 10.78 6.74
CA ALA A 45 -3.43 10.97 7.03
C ALA A 45 -4.08 9.62 7.24
N SER A 46 -4.42 9.34 8.47
CA SER A 46 -4.97 8.07 8.92
C SER A 46 -6.08 7.71 7.94
N LEU A 47 -5.97 6.56 7.27
CA LEU A 47 -7.05 5.97 6.47
C LEU A 47 -8.27 5.63 7.37
N SER A 48 -8.35 6.27 8.53
CA SER A 48 -9.12 5.93 9.70
C SER A 48 -10.63 6.21 9.59
N ASN A 49 -11.13 6.63 8.43
CA ASN A 49 -12.51 7.12 8.37
C ASN A 49 -13.38 6.47 7.28
N PHE A 50 -13.03 5.27 6.79
CA PHE A 50 -13.97 4.56 5.95
C PHE A 50 -14.80 3.57 6.79
N HIS A 51 -16.11 3.56 6.56
CA HIS A 51 -17.06 2.60 7.18
C HIS A 51 -17.60 1.62 6.15
N THR A 52 -17.41 1.93 4.87
CA THR A 52 -17.81 1.11 3.75
C THR A 52 -16.59 0.47 3.10
N VAL A 53 -16.66 -0.81 2.78
CA VAL A 53 -15.65 -1.52 1.98
C VAL A 53 -16.29 -1.99 0.69
N VAL A 54 -15.75 -1.52 -0.43
CA VAL A 54 -16.15 -2.02 -1.75
C VAL A 54 -15.21 -3.16 -2.12
N LEU A 55 -15.73 -4.38 -2.13
CA LEU A 55 -15.02 -5.57 -2.57
C LEU A 55 -15.24 -5.76 -4.07
N ASP A 56 -14.15 -5.68 -4.82
CA ASP A 56 -14.14 -5.91 -6.25
C ASP A 56 -13.60 -7.31 -6.54
N ALA A 57 -14.48 -8.22 -6.89
CA ALA A 57 -14.08 -9.52 -7.41
C ALA A 57 -13.65 -9.35 -8.87
N GLY A 58 -12.34 -9.43 -9.16
CA GLY A 58 -11.80 -9.24 -10.49
C GLY A 58 -12.43 -10.15 -11.54
N HIS A 59 -12.45 -9.70 -12.81
CA HIS A 59 -13.01 -10.46 -13.94
C HIS A 59 -14.51 -10.74 -13.82
N GLY A 60 -15.01 -11.79 -14.50
CA GLY A 60 -16.41 -12.22 -14.45
C GLY A 60 -17.09 -12.32 -15.81
N GLY A 61 -18.12 -13.14 -15.92
CA GLY A 61 -18.83 -13.40 -17.17
C GLY A 61 -17.89 -14.00 -18.25
N TYR A 62 -17.79 -13.34 -19.39
CA TYR A 62 -16.89 -13.76 -20.48
C TYR A 62 -15.40 -13.52 -20.20
N ASP A 63 -15.06 -12.63 -19.25
CA ASP A 63 -13.68 -12.41 -18.82
C ASP A 63 -13.30 -13.45 -17.77
N ASN A 64 -12.55 -14.45 -18.17
CA ASN A 64 -12.09 -15.52 -17.28
C ASN A 64 -10.89 -15.14 -16.41
N GLY A 65 -10.22 -14.02 -16.71
CA GLY A 65 -8.94 -13.65 -16.09
C GLY A 65 -7.79 -14.56 -16.51
N ALA A 66 -6.79 -14.66 -15.66
CA ALA A 66 -5.64 -15.51 -15.88
C ALA A 66 -6.03 -16.99 -16.01
N LYS A 67 -5.39 -17.67 -16.95
CA LYS A 67 -5.60 -19.12 -17.15
C LYS A 67 -4.89 -19.89 -16.03
N ALA A 68 -5.68 -20.48 -15.15
CA ALA A 68 -5.17 -21.41 -14.14
C ALA A 68 -4.56 -22.66 -14.79
N VAL A 69 -3.57 -23.26 -14.16
CA VAL A 69 -2.98 -24.54 -14.63
C VAL A 69 -4.06 -25.62 -14.67
N ARG A 70 -4.93 -25.64 -13.68
CA ARG A 70 -6.10 -26.53 -13.57
C ARG A 70 -7.11 -25.98 -12.57
N GLY A 71 -8.33 -26.50 -12.61
CA GLY A 71 -9.38 -26.18 -11.67
C GLY A 71 -10.16 -24.91 -12.06
N LEU A 72 -10.57 -24.15 -11.06
CA LEU A 72 -11.38 -22.95 -11.25
C LEU A 72 -10.58 -21.86 -11.95
N PRO A 73 -11.17 -21.13 -12.91
CA PRO A 73 -10.55 -19.95 -13.51
C PRO A 73 -10.48 -18.81 -12.50
N GLU A 74 -9.61 -17.82 -12.75
CA GLU A 74 -9.39 -16.69 -11.84
C GLU A 74 -10.69 -16.01 -11.42
N LYS A 75 -11.61 -15.73 -12.33
CA LYS A 75 -12.88 -15.09 -12.02
C LYS A 75 -13.70 -15.80 -10.92
N MET A 76 -13.60 -17.14 -10.84
CA MET A 76 -14.31 -17.92 -9.83
C MET A 76 -13.57 -17.91 -8.49
N LEU A 77 -12.24 -17.92 -8.53
CA LEU A 77 -11.41 -17.79 -7.33
C LEU A 77 -11.58 -16.42 -6.68
N THR A 78 -11.58 -15.34 -7.46
CA THR A 78 -11.78 -13.97 -6.98
C THR A 78 -13.17 -13.80 -6.35
N LEU A 79 -14.20 -14.35 -7.00
CA LEU A 79 -15.57 -14.31 -6.47
C LEU A 79 -15.72 -15.11 -5.18
N ASP A 80 -15.12 -16.30 -5.10
CA ASP A 80 -15.18 -17.13 -3.90
C ASP A 80 -14.50 -16.43 -2.72
N VAL A 81 -13.30 -15.86 -2.92
CA VAL A 81 -12.60 -15.10 -1.87
C VAL A 81 -13.41 -13.88 -1.46
N ALA A 82 -13.91 -13.07 -2.40
CA ALA A 82 -14.70 -11.88 -2.08
C ALA A 82 -15.96 -12.21 -1.26
N ARG A 83 -16.66 -13.30 -1.63
CA ARG A 83 -17.83 -13.79 -0.87
C ARG A 83 -17.50 -14.23 0.55
N ARG A 84 -16.29 -14.77 0.78
CA ARG A 84 -15.81 -15.15 2.12
C ARG A 84 -15.37 -13.94 2.93
N VAL A 85 -14.76 -12.93 2.30
CA VAL A 85 -14.33 -11.67 2.95
C VAL A 85 -15.54 -10.88 3.45
N LYS A 86 -16.63 -10.84 2.68
CA LYS A 86 -17.82 -10.04 2.98
C LYS A 86 -18.33 -10.25 4.42
N PRO A 87 -18.76 -11.44 4.84
CA PRO A 87 -19.29 -11.63 6.21
C PRO A 87 -18.26 -11.36 7.31
N LEU A 88 -16.97 -11.56 7.03
CA LEU A 88 -15.90 -11.28 7.99
C LEU A 88 -15.71 -9.78 8.24
N LEU A 89 -15.93 -8.95 7.25
CA LEU A 89 -15.90 -7.49 7.38
C LEU A 89 -17.20 -6.98 8.01
N GLU A 90 -18.35 -7.52 7.61
CA GLU A 90 -19.66 -7.20 8.21
C GLU A 90 -19.68 -7.50 9.72
N ALA A 91 -19.12 -8.64 10.14
CA ALA A 91 -18.96 -8.99 11.55
C ALA A 91 -18.03 -8.02 12.31
N ARG A 92 -17.21 -7.23 11.61
CA ARG A 92 -16.37 -6.17 12.17
C ARG A 92 -17.02 -4.77 12.10
N GLY A 93 -18.28 -4.69 11.69
CA GLY A 93 -19.04 -3.45 11.63
C GLY A 93 -18.92 -2.66 10.33
N TYR A 94 -18.24 -3.19 9.30
CA TYR A 94 -18.17 -2.53 8.00
C TYR A 94 -19.45 -2.76 7.19
N ARG A 95 -19.92 -1.73 6.50
CA ARG A 95 -20.84 -1.92 5.38
C ARG A 95 -20.05 -2.47 4.20
N VAL A 96 -20.49 -3.58 3.61
CA VAL A 96 -19.78 -4.21 2.49
C VAL A 96 -20.62 -4.18 1.22
N ILE A 97 -20.04 -3.64 0.16
CA ILE A 97 -20.61 -3.59 -1.18
C ILE A 97 -19.72 -4.43 -2.09
N MET A 98 -20.31 -5.37 -2.83
CA MET A 98 -19.56 -6.14 -3.83
C MET A 98 -19.83 -5.55 -5.22
N THR A 99 -18.80 -5.41 -6.05
CA THR A 99 -18.98 -5.00 -7.45
C THR A 99 -19.78 -6.03 -8.25
N ARG A 100 -19.60 -7.31 -7.91
CA ARG A 100 -20.42 -8.44 -8.39
C ARG A 100 -20.51 -9.52 -7.31
N ASN A 101 -21.63 -10.18 -7.22
CA ASN A 101 -21.85 -11.33 -6.35
C ASN A 101 -22.20 -12.61 -7.10
N THR A 102 -22.22 -12.55 -8.44
CA THR A 102 -22.42 -13.67 -9.35
C THR A 102 -21.35 -13.65 -10.45
N ASP A 103 -21.36 -14.66 -11.35
CA ASP A 103 -20.45 -14.70 -12.48
C ASP A 103 -20.97 -13.82 -13.63
N VAL A 104 -20.88 -12.48 -13.43
CA VAL A 104 -21.22 -11.46 -14.42
C VAL A 104 -20.02 -10.58 -14.70
N PHE A 105 -19.91 -10.04 -15.90
CA PHE A 105 -18.90 -9.08 -16.28
C PHE A 105 -19.30 -7.68 -15.81
N ILE A 106 -18.38 -6.99 -15.13
CA ILE A 106 -18.52 -5.56 -14.78
C ILE A 106 -17.36 -4.80 -15.43
N PRO A 107 -17.64 -3.82 -16.29
CA PRO A 107 -16.59 -3.03 -16.92
C PRO A 107 -15.80 -2.23 -15.87
N LEU A 108 -14.53 -1.93 -16.15
CA LEU A 108 -13.62 -1.28 -15.19
C LEU A 108 -14.18 0.05 -14.64
N GLY A 109 -14.82 0.86 -15.51
CA GLY A 109 -15.49 2.10 -15.10
C GLY A 109 -16.68 1.87 -14.17
N GLY A 110 -17.40 0.76 -14.34
CA GLY A 110 -18.49 0.37 -13.44
C GLY A 110 -17.98 0.04 -12.03
N ARG A 111 -16.84 -0.68 -11.94
CA ARG A 111 -16.20 -1.03 -10.64
C ARG A 111 -15.79 0.23 -9.87
N THR A 112 -15.09 1.15 -10.54
CA THR A 112 -14.71 2.44 -9.93
C THR A 112 -15.91 3.33 -9.64
N GLY A 113 -16.92 3.32 -10.50
CA GLY A 113 -18.18 4.07 -10.29
C GLY A 113 -18.89 3.64 -9.01
N ILE A 114 -18.99 2.33 -8.75
CA ILE A 114 -19.55 1.81 -7.50
C ILE A 114 -18.75 2.34 -6.29
N SER A 115 -17.43 2.27 -6.32
CA SER A 115 -16.61 2.76 -5.22
C SER A 115 -16.73 4.28 -5.03
N ASN A 116 -16.63 5.03 -6.10
CA ASN A 116 -16.63 6.50 -6.06
C ASN A 116 -17.97 7.09 -5.62
N ALA A 117 -19.07 6.34 -5.78
CA ALA A 117 -20.39 6.75 -5.29
C ALA A 117 -20.52 6.77 -3.75
N HIS A 118 -19.55 6.17 -3.03
CA HIS A 118 -19.56 6.09 -1.57
C HIS A 118 -18.42 6.92 -0.97
N PRO A 119 -18.70 8.10 -0.37
CA PRO A 119 -17.66 9.00 0.15
C PRO A 119 -16.79 8.39 1.25
N ASP A 120 -17.36 7.49 2.05
CA ASP A 120 -16.77 6.80 3.18
C ASP A 120 -16.22 5.41 2.83
N ALA A 121 -15.96 5.14 1.54
CA ALA A 121 -15.51 3.81 1.11
C ALA A 121 -13.99 3.67 1.03
N ALA A 122 -13.53 2.43 1.25
CA ALA A 122 -12.25 1.92 0.75
C ALA A 122 -12.50 0.80 -0.27
N PHE A 123 -11.67 0.74 -1.29
CA PHE A 123 -11.79 -0.20 -2.40
C PHE A 123 -10.71 -1.28 -2.32
N VAL A 124 -11.13 -2.53 -2.39
CA VAL A 124 -10.25 -3.71 -2.38
C VAL A 124 -10.57 -4.59 -3.59
N SER A 125 -9.70 -4.58 -4.58
CA SER A 125 -9.80 -5.44 -5.76
C SER A 125 -9.04 -6.73 -5.52
N ILE A 126 -9.65 -7.87 -5.81
CA ILE A 126 -9.14 -9.22 -5.54
C ILE A 126 -8.83 -9.90 -6.86
N HIS A 127 -7.57 -10.32 -7.02
CA HIS A 127 -7.01 -10.96 -8.20
C HIS A 127 -6.09 -12.12 -7.86
N PHE A 128 -5.74 -12.90 -8.87
CA PHE A 128 -4.73 -13.93 -8.86
C PHE A 128 -3.79 -13.78 -10.04
N ASN A 129 -2.53 -13.74 -9.77
CA ASN A 129 -1.49 -13.41 -10.73
C ASN A 129 -1.23 -14.52 -11.75
N CYS A 130 -0.60 -14.13 -12.86
CA CYS A 130 -0.12 -15.04 -13.89
C CYS A 130 1.24 -14.58 -14.41
N SER A 131 2.11 -15.54 -14.70
CA SER A 131 3.43 -15.28 -15.27
C SER A 131 3.78 -16.33 -16.32
N PRO A 132 4.48 -15.96 -17.41
CA PRO A 132 5.11 -16.92 -18.31
C PRO A 132 6.13 -17.81 -17.59
N ARG A 133 6.74 -17.29 -16.51
CA ARG A 133 7.68 -18.05 -15.64
C ARG A 133 6.85 -18.88 -14.69
N ARG A 134 6.75 -20.18 -14.95
CA ARG A 134 5.97 -21.12 -14.13
C ARG A 134 6.46 -21.26 -12.67
N GLY A 135 7.68 -20.82 -12.37
CA GLY A 135 8.23 -20.77 -11.01
C GLY A 135 7.91 -19.45 -10.28
N ALA A 136 7.25 -18.48 -10.91
CA ALA A 136 6.82 -17.27 -10.20
C ALA A 136 5.76 -17.62 -9.16
N ASP A 137 5.92 -17.12 -7.93
CA ASP A 137 5.06 -17.41 -6.78
C ASP A 137 5.01 -16.21 -5.83
N GLY A 138 4.15 -16.28 -4.81
CA GLY A 138 4.01 -15.28 -3.76
C GLY A 138 2.86 -14.29 -3.97
N VAL A 139 2.62 -13.48 -2.95
CA VAL A 139 1.55 -12.48 -2.91
C VAL A 139 2.09 -11.07 -3.02
N GLU A 140 1.34 -10.18 -3.64
CA GLU A 140 1.69 -8.79 -3.77
C GLU A 140 0.45 -7.89 -3.72
N THR A 141 0.64 -6.62 -3.40
CA THR A 141 -0.44 -5.64 -3.42
C THR A 141 -0.03 -4.41 -4.21
N TYR A 142 -1.01 -3.77 -4.82
CA TYR A 142 -0.81 -2.61 -5.66
C TYR A 142 -1.61 -1.41 -5.17
N TYR A 143 -1.04 -0.24 -5.35
CA TYR A 143 -1.70 1.05 -5.16
C TYR A 143 -1.35 1.99 -6.31
N TYR A 144 -2.16 3.04 -6.50
CA TYR A 144 -1.83 4.16 -7.40
C TYR A 144 -1.67 5.45 -6.61
N ASN A 145 -2.65 5.84 -5.81
CA ASN A 145 -2.53 7.02 -4.95
C ASN A 145 -1.57 6.71 -3.78
N PRO A 146 -0.50 7.51 -3.56
CA PRO A 146 0.44 7.28 -2.46
C PRO A 146 -0.23 7.18 -1.08
N ARG A 147 -1.34 7.89 -0.86
CA ARG A 147 -2.13 7.80 0.37
C ARG A 147 -2.71 6.41 0.61
N SER A 148 -2.87 5.59 -0.42
CA SER A 148 -3.34 4.21 -0.31
C SER A 148 -2.23 3.20 0.02
N ALA A 149 -0.94 3.61 -0.05
CA ALA A 149 0.17 2.70 0.20
C ALA A 149 0.17 2.08 1.62
N PRO A 150 -0.16 2.80 2.70
CA PRO A 150 -0.31 2.20 4.03
C PRO A 150 -1.43 1.15 4.08
N PHE A 151 -2.55 1.39 3.42
CA PHE A 151 -3.66 0.44 3.33
C PHE A 151 -3.25 -0.86 2.62
N ALA A 152 -2.61 -0.73 1.45
CA ALA A 152 -2.05 -1.87 0.72
C ALA A 152 -1.04 -2.66 1.57
N ARG A 153 -0.19 -1.97 2.34
CA ARG A 153 0.81 -2.55 3.24
C ARG A 153 0.17 -3.32 4.39
N ASN A 154 -0.88 -2.78 5.00
CA ASN A 154 -1.61 -3.43 6.08
C ASN A 154 -2.19 -4.77 5.63
N ILE A 155 -2.83 -4.80 4.44
CA ILE A 155 -3.39 -6.04 3.91
C ILE A 155 -2.27 -7.02 3.54
N LEU A 156 -1.20 -6.55 2.86
CA LEU A 156 -0.08 -7.41 2.51
C LEU A 156 0.55 -8.06 3.73
N SER A 157 0.72 -7.34 4.84
CA SER A 157 1.31 -7.87 6.07
C SER A 157 0.52 -9.03 6.65
N GLU A 158 -0.78 -9.11 6.38
CA GLU A 158 -1.64 -10.19 6.84
C GLU A 158 -1.67 -11.38 5.86
N ILE A 159 -1.75 -11.11 4.54
CA ILE A 159 -1.83 -12.18 3.54
C ILE A 159 -0.48 -12.82 3.22
N ALA A 160 0.63 -12.13 3.48
CA ALA A 160 1.95 -12.69 3.32
C ALA A 160 2.10 -13.94 4.22
N TYR A 161 2.69 -14.98 3.67
CA TYR A 161 2.92 -16.26 4.36
C TYR A 161 1.66 -17.05 4.75
N CYS A 162 0.47 -16.60 4.34
CA CYS A 162 -0.83 -17.18 4.74
C CYS A 162 -0.95 -18.70 4.45
N TYR A 163 -0.40 -19.17 3.34
CA TYR A 163 -0.45 -20.57 2.91
C TYR A 163 0.95 -21.12 2.52
N GLY A 164 2.01 -20.58 3.15
CA GLY A 164 3.40 -20.85 2.77
C GLY A 164 3.83 -20.10 1.51
N SER A 165 3.12 -19.00 1.18
CA SER A 165 3.53 -18.00 0.20
C SER A 165 4.61 -17.09 0.79
N HIS A 166 5.18 -16.22 -0.04
CA HIS A 166 6.05 -15.13 0.43
C HIS A 166 5.56 -13.78 -0.10
N SER A 167 6.02 -12.71 0.54
CA SER A 167 5.70 -11.36 0.12
C SER A 167 6.56 -10.94 -1.07
N ARG A 168 5.92 -10.43 -2.12
CA ARG A 168 6.57 -9.77 -3.26
C ARG A 168 6.56 -8.24 -3.13
N GLY A 169 6.05 -7.73 -2.02
CA GLY A 169 6.03 -6.31 -1.70
C GLY A 169 4.77 -5.57 -2.15
N VAL A 170 4.73 -4.31 -1.71
CA VAL A 170 3.73 -3.33 -2.13
C VAL A 170 4.26 -2.56 -3.32
N LYS A 171 3.49 -2.42 -4.39
CA LYS A 171 3.94 -1.86 -5.67
C LYS A 171 3.04 -0.73 -6.14
N TYR A 172 3.65 0.24 -6.78
CA TYR A 172 2.91 1.26 -7.52
C TYR A 172 2.52 0.70 -8.89
N ALA A 173 1.24 0.85 -9.26
CA ALA A 173 0.79 0.51 -10.61
C ALA A 173 -0.39 1.38 -11.07
N ARG A 174 -0.41 1.74 -12.34
CA ARG A 174 -1.48 2.53 -12.96
C ARG A 174 -2.60 1.62 -13.49
N PHE A 175 -3.04 0.66 -12.69
CA PHE A 175 -4.22 -0.11 -13.04
C PHE A 175 -5.46 0.78 -13.07
N TYR A 176 -6.35 0.54 -14.04
CA TYR A 176 -7.53 1.39 -14.24
C TYR A 176 -8.34 1.57 -12.96
N VAL A 177 -8.65 0.47 -12.26
CA VAL A 177 -9.45 0.48 -11.03
C VAL A 177 -8.79 1.19 -9.84
N LEU A 178 -7.47 1.37 -9.88
CA LEU A 178 -6.73 2.14 -8.88
C LEU A 178 -6.59 3.61 -9.29
N HIS A 179 -6.28 3.87 -10.58
CA HIS A 179 -6.05 5.21 -11.10
C HIS A 179 -7.32 6.06 -11.14
N HIS A 180 -8.47 5.46 -11.50
CA HIS A 180 -9.77 6.14 -11.59
C HIS A 180 -10.58 6.05 -10.29
N ASN A 181 -9.98 5.56 -9.21
CA ASN A 181 -10.62 5.51 -7.90
C ASN A 181 -10.18 6.71 -7.07
N VAL A 182 -11.15 7.51 -6.60
CA VAL A 182 -10.90 8.68 -5.75
C VAL A 182 -10.93 8.33 -4.26
N ARG A 183 -11.19 7.05 -3.94
CA ARG A 183 -11.19 6.50 -2.58
C ARG A 183 -9.85 5.81 -2.30
N PRO A 184 -9.51 5.54 -1.02
CA PRO A 184 -8.41 4.63 -0.71
C PRO A 184 -8.60 3.31 -1.46
N ALA A 185 -7.64 2.90 -2.27
CA ALA A 185 -7.79 1.76 -3.19
C ALA A 185 -6.54 0.90 -3.24
N THR A 186 -6.74 -0.41 -3.19
CA THR A 186 -5.68 -1.41 -3.38
C THR A 186 -6.16 -2.56 -4.25
N LEU A 187 -5.24 -3.18 -4.99
CA LEU A 187 -5.45 -4.42 -5.71
C LEU A 187 -4.53 -5.49 -5.11
N LEU A 188 -5.09 -6.64 -4.84
CA LEU A 188 -4.42 -7.78 -4.24
C LEU A 188 -4.18 -8.85 -5.30
N GLU A 189 -2.94 -9.32 -5.41
CA GLU A 189 -2.57 -10.51 -6.16
C GLU A 189 -2.26 -11.63 -5.17
N LEU A 190 -3.18 -12.55 -5.02
CA LEU A 190 -3.21 -13.54 -3.95
C LEU A 190 -2.38 -14.80 -4.25
N GLY A 191 -1.56 -14.78 -5.29
CA GLY A 191 -0.70 -15.87 -5.74
C GLY A 191 -0.83 -16.13 -7.23
N PHE A 192 0.04 -16.96 -7.79
CA PHE A 192 0.14 -17.21 -9.22
C PHE A 192 -0.62 -18.48 -9.63
N VAL A 193 -1.75 -18.33 -10.32
CA VAL A 193 -2.50 -19.47 -10.84
C VAL A 193 -1.79 -20.19 -12.00
N SER A 194 -0.75 -19.56 -12.56
CA SER A 194 0.15 -20.18 -13.57
C SER A 194 1.25 -21.05 -12.96
N ASN A 195 1.49 -20.96 -11.65
CA ASN A 195 2.42 -21.82 -10.92
C ASN A 195 1.70 -23.09 -10.45
N PRO A 196 2.13 -24.30 -10.84
CA PRO A 196 1.43 -25.53 -10.49
C PRO A 196 1.27 -25.77 -9.00
N ALA A 197 2.32 -25.48 -8.20
CA ALA A 197 2.31 -25.71 -6.76
C ALA A 197 1.41 -24.68 -6.05
N GLU A 198 1.48 -23.39 -6.43
CA GLU A 198 0.60 -22.36 -5.88
C GLU A 198 -0.85 -22.57 -6.32
N ASN A 199 -1.07 -22.85 -7.59
CA ASN A 199 -2.41 -23.14 -8.10
C ASN A 199 -3.08 -24.29 -7.33
N ALA A 200 -2.36 -25.37 -7.04
CA ALA A 200 -2.91 -26.49 -6.27
C ALA A 200 -3.40 -26.03 -4.88
N LYS A 201 -2.66 -25.15 -4.21
CA LYS A 201 -3.04 -24.58 -2.92
C LYS A 201 -4.24 -23.63 -3.06
N LEU A 202 -4.24 -22.76 -4.07
CA LEU A 202 -5.31 -21.79 -4.32
C LEU A 202 -6.65 -22.42 -4.71
N GLN A 203 -6.62 -23.65 -5.27
CA GLN A 203 -7.84 -24.44 -5.54
C GLN A 203 -8.46 -25.04 -4.26
N ASP A 204 -7.72 -25.06 -3.13
CA ASP A 204 -8.25 -25.54 -1.85
C ASP A 204 -9.16 -24.46 -1.20
N PRO A 205 -10.45 -24.76 -0.94
CA PRO A 205 -11.35 -23.83 -0.27
C PRO A 205 -10.86 -23.39 1.13
N ALA A 206 -10.13 -24.24 1.84
CA ALA A 206 -9.59 -23.89 3.15
C ALA A 206 -8.47 -22.83 3.05
N VAL A 207 -7.65 -22.87 1.99
CA VAL A 207 -6.66 -21.83 1.71
C VAL A 207 -7.36 -20.50 1.41
N ARG A 208 -8.41 -20.52 0.58
CA ARG A 208 -9.18 -19.31 0.26
C ARG A 208 -9.91 -18.74 1.48
N GLN A 209 -10.37 -19.59 2.39
CA GLN A 209 -10.95 -19.14 3.67
C GLN A 209 -9.90 -18.43 4.53
N ARG A 210 -8.69 -18.98 4.68
CA ARG A 210 -7.60 -18.31 5.40
C ARG A 210 -7.19 -16.99 4.75
N LEU A 211 -7.12 -16.94 3.41
CA LEU A 211 -6.86 -15.68 2.69
C LEU A 211 -7.93 -14.63 3.02
N ALA A 212 -9.20 -15.02 3.02
CA ALA A 212 -10.30 -14.11 3.34
C ALA A 212 -10.20 -13.56 4.78
N GLU A 213 -9.89 -14.40 5.75
CA GLU A 213 -9.68 -14.01 7.15
C GLU A 213 -8.53 -12.99 7.28
N ARG A 214 -7.43 -13.23 6.57
CA ARG A 214 -6.27 -12.33 6.57
C ARG A 214 -6.55 -11.02 5.83
N ILE A 215 -7.28 -11.05 4.71
CA ILE A 215 -7.71 -9.82 4.04
C ILE A 215 -8.57 -8.97 4.98
N ALA A 216 -9.56 -9.59 5.65
CA ALA A 216 -10.42 -8.87 6.59
C ALA A 216 -9.64 -8.30 7.78
N ALA A 217 -8.64 -9.01 8.29
CA ALA A 217 -7.74 -8.52 9.33
C ALA A 217 -6.90 -7.33 8.85
N GLY A 218 -6.35 -7.40 7.64
CA GLY A 218 -5.55 -6.33 7.05
C GLY A 218 -6.35 -5.06 6.76
N VAL A 219 -7.60 -5.20 6.32
CA VAL A 219 -8.54 -4.08 6.16
C VAL A 219 -8.81 -3.41 7.51
N ALA A 220 -9.03 -4.18 8.57
CA ALA A 220 -9.30 -3.64 9.91
C ALA A 220 -8.09 -2.90 10.50
N LYS A 221 -6.85 -3.28 10.17
CA LYS A 221 -5.64 -2.53 10.56
C LYS A 221 -5.64 -1.09 10.04
N GLY A 222 -6.25 -0.82 8.88
CA GLY A 222 -6.41 0.50 8.31
C GLY A 222 -7.21 1.47 9.20
N HIS A 223 -7.96 0.95 10.16
CA HIS A 223 -8.72 1.70 11.17
C HIS A 223 -8.03 1.76 12.55
N GLY A 224 -6.70 1.59 12.61
CA GLY A 224 -5.99 1.57 13.89
C GLY A 224 -6.41 0.41 14.80
N GLY A 225 -6.90 -0.68 14.22
CA GLY A 225 -7.35 -1.88 14.94
C GLY A 225 -8.70 -1.74 15.64
N ARG A 226 -9.41 -0.63 15.45
CA ARG A 226 -10.76 -0.43 15.99
C ARG A 226 -11.80 -0.70 14.90
N ALA A 227 -12.81 -1.51 15.25
CA ALA A 227 -13.99 -1.58 14.42
C ALA A 227 -14.62 -0.17 14.31
N PRO A 228 -15.16 0.22 13.13
CA PRO A 228 -15.93 1.46 13.03
C PRO A 228 -17.04 1.43 14.08
N LEU A 229 -17.19 2.51 14.83
CA LEU A 229 -18.37 2.69 15.68
C LEU A 229 -19.57 2.81 14.73
N ILE A 230 -20.47 1.85 14.77
CA ILE A 230 -21.77 1.96 14.11
C ILE A 230 -22.49 3.08 14.84
N GLY A 231 -22.56 4.25 14.22
CA GLY A 231 -23.39 5.35 14.71
C GLY A 231 -24.84 4.84 14.76
N GLY A 232 -25.43 4.87 15.97
CA GLY A 232 -26.83 4.63 16.14
C GLY A 232 -27.70 5.72 15.50
#